data_c046873f8c7b26f01847f4f048359311
#
_entry.id   c046873f8c7b26f01847f4f048359311
#
_cell.length_a   1.000
_cell.length_b   1.000
_cell.length_c   1.000
_cell.angle_alpha   90.00
_cell.angle_beta   90.00
_cell.angle_gamma   90.00
#
_symmetry.space_group_name_H-M   'P 1'
#
loop_
_entity.id
_entity.type
_entity.pdbx_description
1 polymer ?
#
loop_
_entity_poly.entity_id
_entity_poly.type
_entity_poly.pdbx_seq_one_letter_code
_entity_poly.pdbx_strand_id
1 'polypeptide(L)'
;DVCSSDLGGWKWIDIIHDLGMRLCDLAHQDFLIQCKTVDDIFAAKKAGKIAWVPCIEGAAPIENEVDRIDILYGLGVRQLGVTYSESNALGNGMKEDHDGGLTMFGKQCVERMNKVGMLIDVSHCGQQTAYDAVMYSKKPIIMSHVGAKGVWDIKRMAGDDLIKAIGAKGGVVGIESAPHTTMSKTKMTHDLDSVMEHFEYVKNLIGIDHVGFGVDCLYGDHVGVHHAFAAALSTAETANTSYEEVPFVWGLENPTEASWNIIRWLVKHNYSEEDIGKVIGGNAIRVLREVWA
;
A
#
# COMPACT_ATOMS: atom_id res chain seq x y z
N ASP A 1 -4.89 11.07 2.39
CA ASP A 1 -4.84 10.66 0.98
C ASP A 1 -6.15 9.97 0.63
N VAL A 2 -7.13 10.73 0.18
CA VAL A 2 -8.25 10.12 -0.52
C VAL A 2 -7.68 9.74 -1.88
N CYS A 3 -7.26 8.50 -2.03
CA CYS A 3 -6.89 7.99 -3.33
C CYS A 3 -8.18 7.97 -4.16
N SER A 4 -8.26 8.80 -5.16
CA SER A 4 -9.42 8.89 -6.02
C SER A 4 -9.66 7.61 -6.85
N SER A 5 -8.72 6.66 -6.81
CA SER A 5 -8.85 5.32 -7.41
C SER A 5 -9.87 4.42 -6.72
N ASP A 6 -10.39 4.81 -5.55
CA ASP A 6 -11.35 4.04 -4.77
C ASP A 6 -12.77 4.00 -5.36
N LEU A 7 -13.00 4.70 -6.44
CA LEU A 7 -14.30 4.76 -7.09
C LEU A 7 -14.38 3.77 -8.27
N GLY A 8 -14.43 2.50 -8.02
CA GLY A 8 -14.41 1.40 -8.99
C GLY A 8 -14.75 1.76 -10.45
N GLY A 9 -13.89 1.36 -11.37
CA GLY A 9 -14.08 1.65 -12.80
C GLY A 9 -13.45 2.95 -13.29
N TRP A 10 -12.40 3.43 -12.63
CA TRP A 10 -11.65 4.61 -13.05
C TRP A 10 -11.17 4.50 -14.48
N LYS A 11 -11.58 5.47 -15.26
CA LYS A 11 -11.12 5.64 -16.64
C LYS A 11 -9.82 6.43 -16.65
N TRP A 12 -9.06 6.25 -17.70
CA TRP A 12 -7.85 7.01 -17.94
C TRP A 12 -8.01 8.52 -17.78
N ILE A 13 -9.09 9.07 -18.30
CA ILE A 13 -9.34 10.52 -18.27
C ILE A 13 -9.53 11.03 -16.83
N ASP A 14 -10.14 10.23 -15.95
CA ASP A 14 -10.41 10.62 -14.57
C ASP A 14 -9.09 10.73 -13.78
N ILE A 15 -8.18 9.76 -13.96
CA ILE A 15 -6.86 9.78 -13.34
C ILE A 15 -6.01 10.95 -13.83
N ILE A 16 -6.02 11.22 -15.15
CA ILE A 16 -5.24 12.34 -15.69
C ILE A 16 -5.79 13.68 -15.19
N HIS A 17 -7.11 13.81 -15.09
CA HIS A 17 -7.74 15.00 -14.53
C HIS A 17 -7.34 15.20 -13.04
N ASP A 18 -7.51 14.17 -12.21
CA ASP A 18 -7.18 14.25 -10.78
C ASP A 18 -5.69 14.52 -10.55
N LEU A 19 -4.82 13.75 -11.22
CA LEU A 19 -3.38 13.97 -11.12
C LEU A 19 -2.98 15.37 -11.59
N GLY A 20 -3.58 15.89 -12.66
CA GLY A 20 -3.38 17.25 -13.13
C GLY A 20 -3.76 18.30 -12.08
N MET A 21 -4.90 18.12 -11.41
CA MET A 21 -5.32 19.00 -10.31
C MET A 21 -4.34 18.94 -9.14
N ARG A 22 -3.91 17.75 -8.72
CA ARG A 22 -2.91 17.60 -7.63
C ARG A 22 -1.57 18.22 -7.97
N LEU A 23 -1.09 18.07 -9.20
CA LEU A 23 0.14 18.71 -9.65
C LEU A 23 0.03 20.23 -9.67
N CYS A 24 -1.15 20.77 -10.02
CA CYS A 24 -1.41 22.20 -9.93
C CYS A 24 -1.42 22.67 -8.48
N ASP A 25 -2.09 21.97 -7.57
CA ASP A 25 -2.11 22.31 -6.14
C ASP A 25 -0.69 22.34 -5.57
N LEU A 26 0.14 21.33 -5.89
CA LEU A 26 1.54 21.27 -5.49
C LEU A 26 2.36 22.48 -5.97
N ALA A 27 2.14 22.92 -7.20
CA ALA A 27 2.87 24.05 -7.78
C ALA A 27 2.59 25.37 -7.04
N HIS A 28 1.48 25.45 -6.27
CA HIS A 28 1.07 26.62 -5.50
C HIS A 28 1.34 26.48 -3.98
N GLN A 29 2.01 25.40 -3.55
CA GLN A 29 2.34 25.17 -2.13
C GLN A 29 3.86 25.24 -1.93
N ASP A 30 4.29 25.99 -0.93
CA ASP A 30 5.73 26.15 -0.61
C ASP A 30 6.24 25.11 0.41
N PHE A 31 5.36 24.40 1.08
CA PHE A 31 5.71 23.40 2.08
C PHE A 31 5.80 21.98 1.53
N LEU A 32 5.40 21.74 0.27
CA LEU A 32 5.45 20.44 -0.41
C LEU A 32 6.50 20.45 -1.53
N ILE A 33 7.15 19.31 -1.78
CA ILE A 33 8.02 19.09 -2.93
C ILE A 33 7.64 17.75 -3.56
N GLN A 34 7.32 17.75 -4.86
CA GLN A 34 7.20 16.51 -5.62
C GLN A 34 8.58 15.83 -5.73
N CYS A 35 8.66 14.60 -5.24
CA CYS A 35 9.89 13.81 -5.28
C CYS A 35 9.80 12.75 -6.36
N LYS A 36 10.82 12.64 -7.19
CA LYS A 36 10.95 11.68 -8.28
C LYS A 36 12.09 10.69 -8.03
N THR A 37 12.98 11.01 -7.10
CA THR A 37 14.12 10.22 -6.68
C THR A 37 14.16 10.13 -5.15
N VAL A 38 14.89 9.15 -4.62
CA VAL A 38 15.11 9.04 -3.18
C VAL A 38 15.87 10.25 -2.63
N ASP A 39 16.78 10.81 -3.42
CA ASP A 39 17.56 11.99 -2.99
C ASP A 39 16.68 13.23 -2.88
N ASP A 40 15.62 13.36 -3.69
CA ASP A 40 14.61 14.42 -3.54
C ASP A 40 13.90 14.33 -2.18
N ILE A 41 13.60 13.09 -1.70
CA ILE A 41 12.97 12.86 -0.39
C ILE A 41 13.87 13.41 0.73
N PHE A 42 15.16 13.09 0.69
CA PHE A 42 16.10 13.59 1.68
C PHE A 42 16.34 15.12 1.57
N ALA A 43 16.35 15.64 0.35
CA ALA A 43 16.46 17.08 0.12
C ALA A 43 15.23 17.83 0.66
N ALA A 44 14.01 17.30 0.45
CA ALA A 44 12.78 17.86 1.02
C ALA A 44 12.85 17.89 2.55
N LYS A 45 13.22 16.76 3.17
CA LYS A 45 13.40 16.67 4.63
C LYS A 45 14.42 17.68 5.15
N LYS A 46 15.57 17.80 4.49
CA LYS A 46 16.61 18.78 4.86
C LYS A 46 16.13 20.23 4.75
N ALA A 47 15.24 20.51 3.79
CA ALA A 47 14.63 21.82 3.59
C ALA A 47 13.45 22.09 4.55
N GLY A 48 13.11 21.17 5.45
CA GLY A 48 11.93 21.28 6.32
C GLY A 48 10.61 21.22 5.57
N LYS A 49 10.58 20.56 4.39
CA LYS A 49 9.42 20.41 3.54
C LYS A 49 8.92 18.97 3.52
N ILE A 50 7.67 18.80 3.15
CA ILE A 50 7.05 17.46 2.97
C ILE A 50 7.43 16.95 1.59
N ALA A 51 7.99 15.73 1.56
CA ALA A 51 8.22 14.98 0.34
C ALA A 51 6.89 14.36 -0.14
N TRP A 52 6.47 14.68 -1.36
CA TRP A 52 5.27 14.14 -1.97
C TRP A 52 5.62 13.27 -3.17
N VAL A 53 5.12 12.03 -3.17
CA VAL A 53 5.30 11.05 -4.24
C VAL A 53 3.93 10.60 -4.70
N PRO A 54 3.52 10.88 -5.96
CA PRO A 54 2.26 10.38 -6.45
C PRO A 54 2.27 8.86 -6.62
N CYS A 55 1.24 8.23 -6.09
CA CYS A 55 0.97 6.80 -6.20
C CYS A 55 -0.42 6.57 -6.77
N ILE A 56 -0.63 5.45 -7.45
CA ILE A 56 -1.94 5.01 -7.92
C ILE A 56 -2.16 3.60 -7.39
N GLU A 57 -3.24 3.41 -6.65
CA GLU A 57 -3.47 2.19 -5.89
C GLU A 57 -3.89 0.99 -6.74
N GLY A 58 -4.46 1.22 -7.93
CA GLY A 58 -4.84 0.16 -8.86
C GLY A 58 -4.69 0.54 -10.32
N ALA A 59 -4.26 -0.40 -11.16
CA ALA A 59 -3.95 -0.17 -12.57
C ALA A 59 -5.17 -0.22 -13.51
N ALA A 60 -6.42 -0.18 -13.01
CA ALA A 60 -7.61 -0.13 -13.86
C ALA A 60 -7.53 0.96 -14.95
N PRO A 61 -7.01 2.19 -14.67
CA PRO A 61 -6.86 3.24 -15.69
C PRO A 61 -5.91 2.93 -16.83
N ILE A 62 -5.02 1.95 -16.67
CA ILE A 62 -4.15 1.50 -17.76
C ILE A 62 -4.99 0.90 -18.90
N GLU A 63 -6.15 0.32 -18.57
CA GLU A 63 -7.01 -0.39 -19.52
C GLU A 63 -6.19 -1.45 -20.27
N ASN A 64 -6.04 -1.33 -21.59
CA ASN A 64 -5.23 -2.25 -22.41
C ASN A 64 -4.06 -1.54 -23.10
N GLU A 65 -3.57 -0.42 -22.56
CA GLU A 65 -2.54 0.42 -23.18
C GLU A 65 -1.31 0.54 -22.28
N VAL A 66 -0.33 -0.32 -22.51
CA VAL A 66 0.90 -0.39 -21.67
C VAL A 66 1.68 0.93 -21.65
N ASP A 67 1.61 1.74 -22.71
CA ASP A 67 2.31 3.04 -22.79
C ASP A 67 1.78 4.08 -21.79
N ARG A 68 0.59 3.87 -21.22
CA ARG A 68 0.05 4.71 -20.14
C ARG A 68 0.92 4.67 -18.89
N ILE A 69 1.67 3.59 -18.67
CA ILE A 69 2.66 3.50 -17.59
C ILE A 69 3.75 4.55 -17.77
N ASP A 70 4.22 4.75 -19.02
CA ASP A 70 5.24 5.78 -19.32
C ASP A 70 4.71 7.18 -19.11
N ILE A 71 3.46 7.43 -19.49
CA ILE A 71 2.80 8.73 -19.32
C ILE A 71 2.70 9.04 -17.81
N LEU A 72 2.20 8.10 -17.02
CA LEU A 72 2.11 8.25 -15.56
C LEU A 72 3.49 8.48 -14.92
N TYR A 73 4.50 7.72 -15.34
CA TYR A 73 5.86 7.91 -14.88
C TYR A 73 6.41 9.30 -15.25
N GLY A 74 6.14 9.77 -16.47
CA GLY A 74 6.50 11.11 -16.94
C GLY A 74 5.85 12.21 -16.11
N LEU A 75 4.60 12.04 -15.69
CA LEU A 75 3.88 12.94 -14.78
C LEU A 75 4.36 12.84 -13.31
N GLY A 76 5.26 11.90 -13.03
CA GLY A 76 5.90 11.77 -11.73
C GLY A 76 5.34 10.70 -10.82
N VAL A 77 4.39 9.89 -11.28
CA VAL A 77 3.95 8.70 -10.55
C VAL A 77 5.14 7.74 -10.37
N ARG A 78 5.31 7.22 -9.18
CA ARG A 78 6.44 6.35 -8.83
C ARG A 78 6.03 5.00 -8.25
N GLN A 79 4.76 4.82 -7.96
CA GLN A 79 4.19 3.56 -7.48
C GLN A 79 2.85 3.32 -8.17
N LEU A 80 2.61 2.08 -8.59
CA LEU A 80 1.37 1.66 -9.23
C LEU A 80 0.96 0.29 -8.70
N GLY A 81 -0.25 0.20 -8.15
CA GLY A 81 -0.90 -1.04 -7.76
C GLY A 81 -1.31 -1.87 -8.97
N VAL A 82 -1.21 -3.19 -8.88
CA VAL A 82 -1.60 -4.09 -9.98
C VAL A 82 -3.12 -4.13 -10.13
N THR A 83 -3.84 -4.37 -9.04
CA THR A 83 -5.31 -4.31 -8.98
C THR A 83 -5.73 -3.56 -7.72
N TYR A 84 -6.94 -3.03 -7.72
CA TYR A 84 -7.66 -2.75 -6.47
C TYR A 84 -8.43 -4.00 -6.04
N SER A 85 -9.57 -3.84 -5.39
CA SER A 85 -10.35 -4.98 -4.89
C SER A 85 -11.02 -5.79 -5.99
N GLU A 86 -11.28 -5.20 -7.15
CA GLU A 86 -11.88 -5.81 -8.34
C GLU A 86 -10.81 -6.21 -9.36
N SER A 87 -11.21 -7.06 -10.31
CA SER A 87 -10.38 -7.41 -11.46
C SER A 87 -10.21 -6.23 -12.43
N ASN A 88 -9.05 -6.19 -13.07
CA ASN A 88 -8.77 -5.34 -14.21
C ASN A 88 -8.01 -6.12 -15.30
N ALA A 89 -7.52 -5.44 -16.34
CA ALA A 89 -6.80 -6.10 -17.42
C ALA A 89 -5.51 -6.81 -17.00
N LEU A 90 -4.92 -6.44 -15.83
CA LEU A 90 -3.65 -7.00 -15.35
C LEU A 90 -3.86 -8.29 -14.56
N GLY A 91 -4.95 -8.42 -13.82
CA GLY A 91 -5.18 -9.56 -12.94
C GLY A 91 -6.45 -9.41 -12.11
N ASN A 92 -6.54 -10.19 -11.05
CA ASN A 92 -7.69 -10.26 -10.17
C ASN A 92 -7.43 -9.53 -8.85
N GLY A 93 -8.43 -8.77 -8.40
CA GLY A 93 -8.46 -8.18 -7.08
C GLY A 93 -8.86 -9.17 -6.00
N MET A 94 -8.68 -8.81 -4.73
CA MET A 94 -8.94 -9.68 -3.59
C MET A 94 -10.43 -10.04 -3.40
N LYS A 95 -11.34 -9.28 -4.02
CA LYS A 95 -12.79 -9.49 -3.92
C LYS A 95 -13.25 -10.67 -4.77
N GLU A 96 -12.52 -10.98 -5.82
CA GLU A 96 -12.90 -12.04 -6.75
C GLU A 96 -12.97 -13.41 -6.06
N ASP A 97 -13.97 -14.21 -6.45
CA ASP A 97 -14.12 -15.58 -5.94
C ASP A 97 -13.10 -16.53 -6.56
N HIS A 98 -12.67 -16.23 -7.78
CA HIS A 98 -11.67 -17.01 -8.50
C HIS A 98 -10.53 -16.10 -8.96
N ASP A 99 -9.37 -16.25 -8.35
CA ASP A 99 -8.15 -15.55 -8.74
C ASP A 99 -7.34 -16.40 -9.72
N GLY A 100 -7.41 -16.03 -11.00
CA GLY A 100 -6.70 -16.71 -12.09
C GLY A 100 -5.23 -16.29 -12.21
N GLY A 101 -4.74 -15.41 -11.34
CA GLY A 101 -3.37 -14.89 -11.38
C GLY A 101 -3.17 -13.74 -12.36
N LEU A 102 -1.90 -13.41 -12.59
CA LEU A 102 -1.48 -12.32 -13.46
C LEU A 102 -1.73 -12.66 -14.94
N THR A 103 -2.45 -11.80 -15.66
CA THR A 103 -2.71 -11.98 -17.09
C THR A 103 -1.45 -11.82 -17.94
N MET A 104 -1.51 -12.20 -19.23
CA MET A 104 -0.41 -11.93 -20.17
C MET A 104 -0.16 -10.43 -20.32
N PHE A 105 -1.23 -9.60 -20.33
CA PHE A 105 -1.11 -8.15 -20.35
C PHE A 105 -0.52 -7.64 -19.03
N GLY A 106 -0.93 -8.20 -17.90
CA GLY A 106 -0.34 -7.90 -16.60
C GLY A 106 1.18 -8.15 -16.54
N LYS A 107 1.66 -9.25 -17.15
CA LYS A 107 3.09 -9.52 -17.29
C LYS A 107 3.81 -8.45 -18.11
N GLN A 108 3.24 -7.99 -19.23
CA GLN A 108 3.79 -6.88 -20.01
C GLN A 108 3.85 -5.58 -19.21
N CYS A 109 2.82 -5.30 -18.39
CA CYS A 109 2.80 -4.14 -17.51
C CYS A 109 3.89 -4.24 -16.41
N VAL A 110 4.06 -5.41 -15.78
CA VAL A 110 5.13 -5.65 -14.80
C VAL A 110 6.51 -5.42 -15.44
N GLU A 111 6.75 -5.94 -16.64
CA GLU A 111 8.00 -5.70 -17.37
C GLU A 111 8.21 -4.21 -17.64
N ARG A 112 7.13 -3.50 -18.06
CA ARG A 112 7.22 -2.07 -18.33
C ARG A 112 7.49 -1.26 -17.07
N MET A 113 6.80 -1.55 -15.96
CA MET A 113 7.06 -0.91 -14.68
C MET A 113 8.50 -1.14 -14.22
N ASN A 114 9.02 -2.36 -14.31
CA ASN A 114 10.43 -2.64 -13.99
C ASN A 114 11.40 -1.83 -14.87
N LYS A 115 11.08 -1.68 -16.16
CA LYS A 115 11.93 -0.96 -17.13
C LYS A 115 12.00 0.54 -16.86
N VAL A 116 10.87 1.16 -16.52
CA VAL A 116 10.82 2.61 -16.27
C VAL A 116 11.21 2.98 -14.83
N GLY A 117 11.29 2.00 -13.92
CA GLY A 117 11.60 2.26 -12.51
C GLY A 117 10.36 2.64 -11.69
N MET A 118 9.17 2.15 -12.06
CA MET A 118 7.95 2.32 -11.29
C MET A 118 7.85 1.19 -10.25
N LEU A 119 7.67 1.54 -8.98
CA LEU A 119 7.46 0.58 -7.92
C LEU A 119 6.10 -0.12 -8.10
N ILE A 120 6.12 -1.44 -8.03
CA ILE A 120 4.92 -2.27 -8.13
C ILE A 120 4.39 -2.51 -6.72
N ASP A 121 3.08 -2.28 -6.53
CA ASP A 121 2.37 -2.58 -5.31
C ASP A 121 1.35 -3.70 -5.56
N VAL A 122 1.28 -4.66 -4.65
CA VAL A 122 0.33 -5.78 -4.74
C VAL A 122 -0.69 -5.79 -3.60
N SER A 123 -0.84 -4.66 -2.88
CA SER A 123 -1.97 -4.46 -1.97
C SER A 123 -3.28 -4.58 -2.74
N HIS A 124 -4.32 -5.08 -2.10
CA HIS A 124 -5.64 -5.33 -2.71
C HIS A 124 -5.68 -6.40 -3.82
N CYS A 125 -4.55 -6.92 -4.27
CA CYS A 125 -4.56 -8.01 -5.26
C CYS A 125 -5.11 -9.31 -4.66
N GLY A 126 -5.70 -10.14 -5.50
CA GLY A 126 -5.91 -11.54 -5.17
C GLY A 126 -4.57 -12.24 -4.85
N GLN A 127 -4.62 -13.28 -4.05
CA GLN A 127 -3.39 -13.96 -3.56
C GLN A 127 -2.53 -14.51 -4.70
N GLN A 128 -3.16 -15.10 -5.73
CA GLN A 128 -2.44 -15.67 -6.86
C GLN A 128 -1.91 -14.58 -7.78
N THR A 129 -2.71 -13.54 -8.05
CA THR A 129 -2.28 -12.38 -8.86
C THR A 129 -1.06 -11.69 -8.22
N ALA A 130 -1.11 -11.45 -6.90
CA ALA A 130 0.02 -10.88 -6.16
C ALA A 130 1.25 -11.79 -6.21
N TYR A 131 1.08 -13.09 -5.97
CA TYR A 131 2.17 -14.06 -5.99
C TYR A 131 2.83 -14.12 -7.38
N ASP A 132 2.04 -14.19 -8.44
CA ASP A 132 2.55 -14.20 -9.82
C ASP A 132 3.32 -12.92 -10.15
N ALA A 133 2.81 -11.75 -9.74
CA ALA A 133 3.48 -10.46 -9.95
C ALA A 133 4.85 -10.44 -9.24
N VAL A 134 4.90 -10.90 -7.98
CA VAL A 134 6.14 -11.00 -7.19
C VAL A 134 7.14 -11.94 -7.86
N MET A 135 6.70 -13.13 -8.30
CA MET A 135 7.58 -14.10 -8.92
C MET A 135 8.09 -13.65 -10.29
N TYR A 136 7.25 -12.95 -11.06
CA TYR A 136 7.56 -12.49 -12.41
C TYR A 136 8.46 -11.25 -12.44
N SER A 137 8.32 -10.34 -11.47
CA SER A 137 9.11 -9.10 -11.39
C SER A 137 10.60 -9.37 -11.27
N LYS A 138 11.40 -8.52 -11.94
CA LYS A 138 12.85 -8.51 -11.85
C LYS A 138 13.39 -7.59 -10.76
N LYS A 139 12.53 -6.75 -10.19
CA LYS A 139 12.83 -5.81 -9.10
C LYS A 139 12.00 -6.15 -7.87
N PRO A 140 12.39 -5.72 -6.67
CA PRO A 140 11.56 -5.87 -5.48
C PRO A 140 10.17 -5.28 -5.67
N ILE A 141 9.18 -5.93 -5.08
CA ILE A 141 7.78 -5.48 -5.04
C ILE A 141 7.43 -5.17 -3.59
N ILE A 142 6.50 -4.26 -3.38
CA ILE A 142 5.91 -4.02 -2.06
C ILE A 142 4.47 -4.52 -2.00
N MET A 143 4.04 -4.80 -0.80
CA MET A 143 2.64 -4.79 -0.41
C MET A 143 2.53 -3.63 0.58
N SER A 144 2.04 -2.48 0.10
CA SER A 144 2.17 -1.20 0.81
C SER A 144 1.40 -1.18 2.12
N HIS A 145 0.23 -1.86 2.16
CA HIS A 145 -0.64 -1.91 3.33
C HIS A 145 -1.46 -3.20 3.35
N VAL A 146 -1.31 -4.01 4.38
CA VAL A 146 -1.98 -5.30 4.55
C VAL A 146 -1.77 -5.83 5.98
N GLY A 147 -2.58 -6.82 6.38
CA GLY A 147 -2.30 -7.66 7.53
C GLY A 147 -1.98 -9.11 7.11
N ALA A 148 -1.82 -10.00 8.07
CA ALA A 148 -1.48 -11.41 7.85
C ALA A 148 -2.66 -12.35 8.15
N LYS A 149 -2.95 -13.29 7.24
CA LYS A 149 -3.98 -14.33 7.44
C LYS A 149 -3.71 -15.21 8.66
N GLY A 150 -2.44 -15.43 9.00
CA GLY A 150 -2.08 -16.19 10.20
C GLY A 150 -2.56 -15.55 11.51
N VAL A 151 -2.74 -14.23 11.52
CA VAL A 151 -3.28 -13.46 12.64
C VAL A 151 -4.80 -13.34 12.54
N TRP A 152 -5.31 -12.86 11.39
CA TRP A 152 -6.73 -12.67 11.14
C TRP A 152 -7.10 -13.14 9.72
N ASP A 153 -7.86 -14.23 9.61
CA ASP A 153 -8.11 -14.90 8.33
C ASP A 153 -9.35 -14.33 7.63
N ILE A 154 -9.13 -13.29 6.84
CA ILE A 154 -10.12 -12.72 5.92
C ILE A 154 -9.49 -12.52 4.53
N LYS A 155 -10.32 -12.27 3.50
CA LYS A 155 -9.85 -12.10 2.10
C LYS A 155 -8.80 -10.98 1.97
N ARG A 156 -8.91 -9.91 2.76
CA ARG A 156 -7.99 -8.75 2.73
C ARG A 156 -6.56 -9.09 3.15
N MET A 157 -6.36 -10.09 3.99
CA MET A 157 -5.07 -10.41 4.58
C MET A 157 -4.20 -11.27 3.65
N ALA A 158 -2.87 -11.05 3.71
CA ALA A 158 -1.90 -11.81 2.94
C ALA A 158 -1.62 -13.18 3.57
N GLY A 159 -1.55 -14.21 2.73
CA GLY A 159 -1.11 -15.55 3.13
C GLY A 159 0.40 -15.64 3.29
N ASP A 160 0.85 -16.60 4.10
CA ASP A 160 2.27 -16.78 4.44
C ASP A 160 3.19 -16.96 3.23
N ASP A 161 2.74 -17.70 2.21
CA ASP A 161 3.56 -17.97 1.02
C ASP A 161 3.80 -16.68 0.21
N LEU A 162 2.79 -15.81 0.12
CA LEU A 162 2.93 -14.49 -0.52
C LEU A 162 3.87 -13.59 0.29
N ILE A 163 3.67 -13.51 1.62
CA ILE A 163 4.54 -12.74 2.50
C ILE A 163 6.00 -13.20 2.36
N LYS A 164 6.25 -14.52 2.40
CA LYS A 164 7.59 -15.09 2.21
C LYS A 164 8.16 -14.79 0.84
N ALA A 165 7.35 -14.84 -0.22
CA ALA A 165 7.80 -14.53 -1.58
C ALA A 165 8.24 -13.07 -1.70
N ILE A 166 7.51 -12.12 -1.11
CA ILE A 166 7.86 -10.70 -1.07
C ILE A 166 9.20 -10.50 -0.35
N GLY A 167 9.36 -11.07 0.85
CA GLY A 167 10.62 -10.99 1.61
C GLY A 167 11.80 -11.58 0.85
N ALA A 168 11.65 -12.78 0.27
CA ALA A 168 12.69 -13.47 -0.50
C ALA A 168 13.14 -12.68 -1.76
N LYS A 169 12.26 -11.83 -2.31
CA LYS A 169 12.56 -10.93 -3.44
C LYS A 169 13.12 -9.58 -3.01
N GLY A 170 13.42 -9.38 -1.72
CA GLY A 170 13.91 -8.10 -1.20
C GLY A 170 12.84 -7.04 -1.02
N GLY A 171 11.58 -7.39 -1.15
CA GLY A 171 10.44 -6.49 -1.00
C GLY A 171 10.17 -6.09 0.46
N VAL A 172 9.05 -5.39 0.66
CA VAL A 172 8.58 -4.95 1.97
C VAL A 172 7.08 -5.18 2.08
N VAL A 173 6.63 -5.66 3.24
CA VAL A 173 5.21 -5.74 3.63
C VAL A 173 4.93 -4.64 4.64
N GLY A 174 4.08 -3.69 4.28
CA GLY A 174 3.59 -2.62 5.14
C GLY A 174 2.34 -3.07 5.90
N ILE A 175 2.38 -2.94 7.22
CA ILE A 175 1.24 -3.30 8.07
C ILE A 175 0.23 -2.17 8.06
N GLU A 176 -1.03 -2.49 7.71
CA GLU A 176 -2.14 -1.54 7.69
C GLU A 176 -2.79 -1.40 9.07
N SER A 177 -3.60 -0.37 9.23
CA SER A 177 -4.44 -0.13 10.39
C SER A 177 -5.87 0.27 10.00
N ALA A 178 -6.33 -0.23 8.86
CA ALA A 178 -7.70 0.05 8.44
C ALA A 178 -8.71 -0.59 9.41
N PRO A 179 -9.74 0.16 9.86
CA PRO A 179 -10.83 -0.40 10.65
C PRO A 179 -11.47 -1.59 9.91
N HIS A 180 -11.99 -2.56 10.65
CA HIS A 180 -12.62 -3.81 10.21
C HIS A 180 -11.68 -4.86 9.65
N THR A 181 -10.45 -4.55 9.31
CA THR A 181 -9.56 -5.50 8.65
C THR A 181 -8.44 -5.99 9.55
N THR A 182 -7.79 -5.12 10.31
CA THR A 182 -6.59 -5.46 11.08
C THR A 182 -6.90 -5.80 12.54
N MET A 183 -7.71 -6.82 12.73
CA MET A 183 -8.01 -7.43 14.03
C MET A 183 -7.09 -8.63 14.30
N SER A 184 -7.13 -9.18 15.51
CA SER A 184 -6.46 -10.44 15.83
C SER A 184 -7.38 -11.39 16.61
N LYS A 185 -7.05 -12.67 16.62
CA LYS A 185 -7.82 -13.69 17.39
C LYS A 185 -7.64 -13.52 18.90
N THR A 186 -6.55 -12.90 19.31
CA THR A 186 -6.23 -12.66 20.73
C THR A 186 -6.78 -11.34 21.23
N LYS A 187 -6.95 -10.37 20.33
CA LYS A 187 -7.47 -9.03 20.58
C LYS A 187 -8.51 -8.66 19.54
N MET A 188 -9.77 -8.88 19.90
CA MET A 188 -10.93 -8.52 19.08
C MET A 188 -11.27 -7.03 19.22
N THR A 189 -10.23 -6.18 19.30
CA THR A 189 -10.34 -4.73 19.44
C THR A 189 -9.65 -4.05 18.27
N HIS A 190 -10.16 -2.88 17.89
CA HIS A 190 -9.54 -2.04 16.88
C HIS A 190 -8.56 -1.08 17.57
N ASP A 191 -7.39 -1.59 17.92
CA ASP A 191 -6.35 -0.82 18.62
C ASP A 191 -4.94 -1.11 18.09
N LEU A 192 -4.00 -0.26 18.50
CA LEU A 192 -2.59 -0.38 18.16
C LEU A 192 -2.03 -1.79 18.45
N ASP A 193 -2.41 -2.39 19.59
CA ASP A 193 -1.86 -3.69 19.98
C ASP A 193 -2.33 -4.80 19.03
N SER A 194 -3.58 -4.75 18.51
CA SER A 194 -4.04 -5.72 17.50
C SER A 194 -3.28 -5.58 16.18
N VAL A 195 -2.99 -4.36 15.76
CA VAL A 195 -2.17 -4.08 14.57
C VAL A 195 -0.74 -4.59 14.76
N MET A 196 -0.17 -4.39 15.96
CA MET A 196 1.20 -4.83 16.24
C MET A 196 1.34 -6.36 16.33
N GLU A 197 0.28 -7.12 16.54
CA GLU A 197 0.32 -8.58 16.38
C GLU A 197 0.59 -8.99 14.92
N HIS A 198 0.02 -8.28 13.95
CA HIS A 198 0.34 -8.48 12.53
C HIS A 198 1.80 -8.12 12.22
N PHE A 199 2.29 -7.00 12.78
CA PHE A 199 3.70 -6.61 12.63
C PHE A 199 4.65 -7.69 13.17
N GLU A 200 4.44 -8.17 14.39
CA GLU A 200 5.25 -9.22 15.00
C GLU A 200 5.20 -10.52 14.20
N TYR A 201 4.01 -10.89 13.71
CA TYR A 201 3.85 -12.09 12.90
C TYR A 201 4.65 -12.01 11.60
N VAL A 202 4.48 -10.93 10.83
CA VAL A 202 5.18 -10.72 9.57
C VAL A 202 6.69 -10.63 9.79
N LYS A 203 7.14 -9.86 10.79
CA LYS A 203 8.56 -9.77 11.18
C LYS A 203 9.16 -11.14 11.48
N ASN A 204 8.44 -11.99 12.22
CA ASN A 204 8.92 -13.33 12.54
C ASN A 204 8.97 -14.25 11.33
N LEU A 205 8.15 -13.99 10.31
CA LEU A 205 8.06 -14.79 9.08
C LEU A 205 9.14 -14.45 8.06
N ILE A 206 9.49 -13.15 7.90
CA ILE A 206 10.38 -12.66 6.83
C ILE A 206 11.54 -11.77 7.32
N GLY A 207 11.63 -11.50 8.62
CA GLY A 207 12.67 -10.65 9.19
C GLY A 207 12.35 -9.17 9.19
N ILE A 208 13.06 -8.44 10.06
CA ILE A 208 12.87 -7.00 10.31
C ILE A 208 13.16 -6.13 9.08
N ASP A 209 14.01 -6.59 8.17
CA ASP A 209 14.43 -5.86 6.97
C ASP A 209 13.35 -5.82 5.88
N HIS A 210 12.26 -6.59 6.02
CA HIS A 210 11.21 -6.76 5.02
C HIS A 210 9.81 -6.36 5.50
N VAL A 211 9.71 -5.73 6.67
CA VAL A 211 8.45 -5.24 7.23
C VAL A 211 8.50 -3.75 7.49
N GLY A 212 7.36 -3.09 7.39
CA GLY A 212 7.20 -1.67 7.68
C GLY A 212 5.75 -1.36 8.02
N PHE A 213 5.36 -0.10 7.89
CA PHE A 213 4.00 0.35 8.15
C PHE A 213 3.47 1.14 6.96
N GLY A 214 2.29 0.76 6.49
CA GLY A 214 1.46 1.50 5.56
C GLY A 214 0.09 1.63 6.20
N VAL A 215 -0.02 2.56 7.13
CA VAL A 215 -1.11 2.58 8.13
C VAL A 215 -2.50 2.73 7.54
N ASP A 216 -2.65 3.25 6.34
CA ASP A 216 -3.94 3.42 5.66
C ASP A 216 -4.99 4.08 6.57
N CYS A 217 -4.58 5.12 7.30
CA CYS A 217 -5.47 5.91 8.14
C CYS A 217 -5.58 7.34 7.60
N LEU A 218 -6.74 7.95 7.81
CA LEU A 218 -7.08 9.28 7.31
C LEU A 218 -7.19 10.29 8.45
N TYR A 219 -7.15 11.57 8.12
CA TYR A 219 -7.62 12.60 9.02
C TYR A 219 -9.16 12.66 8.93
N GLY A 220 -9.83 12.06 9.91
CA GLY A 220 -11.28 11.98 9.96
C GLY A 220 -11.81 10.54 10.03
N ASP A 221 -13.08 10.38 9.77
CA ASP A 221 -13.77 9.09 9.82
C ASP A 221 -13.47 8.26 8.56
N HIS A 222 -12.58 7.31 8.66
CA HIS A 222 -12.20 6.40 7.58
C HIS A 222 -13.40 5.55 7.11
N VAL A 223 -14.20 5.06 8.06
CA VAL A 223 -15.37 4.23 7.76
C VAL A 223 -16.47 5.07 7.11
N GLY A 224 -16.69 6.30 7.60
CA GLY A 224 -17.64 7.22 7.00
C GLY A 224 -17.27 7.55 5.54
N VAL A 225 -15.98 7.66 5.21
CA VAL A 225 -15.52 7.80 3.82
C VAL A 225 -15.85 6.55 3.01
N HIS A 226 -15.60 5.35 3.55
CA HIS A 226 -15.97 4.09 2.89
C HIS A 226 -17.47 3.97 2.67
N HIS A 227 -18.31 4.33 3.65
CA HIS A 227 -19.76 4.35 3.48
C HIS A 227 -20.22 5.33 2.40
N ALA A 228 -19.61 6.52 2.31
CA ALA A 228 -19.93 7.50 1.27
C ALA A 228 -19.68 6.97 -0.14
N PHE A 229 -18.70 6.06 -0.28
CA PHE A 229 -18.32 5.44 -1.54
C PHE A 229 -18.69 3.94 -1.64
N ALA A 230 -19.45 3.41 -0.69
CA ALA A 230 -19.70 1.97 -0.54
C ALA A 230 -20.28 1.28 -1.80
N ALA A 231 -21.03 2.03 -2.62
CA ALA A 231 -21.53 1.51 -3.89
C ALA A 231 -20.40 1.26 -4.92
N ALA A 232 -19.26 1.93 -4.75
CA ALA A 232 -18.08 1.83 -5.60
C ALA A 232 -16.94 1.06 -4.94
N LEU A 233 -16.87 1.10 -3.60
CA LEU A 233 -15.86 0.40 -2.80
C LEU A 233 -16.49 -0.87 -2.23
N SER A 234 -15.96 -1.98 -2.59
CA SER A 234 -16.41 -3.28 -2.05
C SER A 234 -15.71 -3.67 -0.75
N THR A 235 -15.02 -2.75 -0.12
CA THR A 235 -14.22 -3.00 1.09
C THR A 235 -15.07 -3.43 2.29
N ALA A 236 -16.26 -2.87 2.48
CA ALA A 236 -17.17 -3.26 3.56
C ALA A 236 -17.61 -4.73 3.47
N GLU A 237 -17.68 -5.31 2.26
CA GLU A 237 -18.05 -6.70 2.05
C GLU A 237 -16.90 -7.68 2.31
N THR A 238 -15.66 -7.20 2.39
CA THR A 238 -14.49 -8.07 2.61
C THR A 238 -14.26 -8.43 4.06
N ALA A 239 -14.83 -7.68 4.98
CA ALA A 239 -14.67 -7.92 6.41
C ALA A 239 -15.54 -9.07 6.91
N ASN A 240 -16.69 -9.35 6.34
CA ASN A 240 -17.65 -10.41 6.69
C ASN A 240 -17.61 -10.83 8.18
N THR A 241 -17.62 -9.85 9.06
CA THR A 241 -17.44 -10.02 10.50
C THR A 241 -18.57 -9.34 11.24
N SER A 242 -19.08 -9.96 12.26
CA SER A 242 -20.15 -9.44 13.13
C SER A 242 -19.55 -8.64 14.31
N TYR A 243 -18.74 -7.61 14.03
CA TYR A 243 -18.22 -6.73 15.05
C TYR A 243 -18.73 -5.30 14.86
N GLU A 244 -18.62 -4.51 15.91
CA GLU A 244 -19.02 -3.11 15.90
C GLU A 244 -18.08 -2.30 14.99
N GLU A 245 -18.65 -1.51 14.09
CA GLU A 245 -17.87 -0.59 13.27
C GLU A 245 -17.32 0.56 14.12
N VAL A 246 -16.05 0.87 13.89
CA VAL A 246 -15.37 1.99 14.54
C VAL A 246 -14.81 2.93 13.48
N PRO A 247 -14.80 4.25 13.70
CA PRO A 247 -14.34 5.21 12.69
C PRO A 247 -12.84 5.14 12.42
N PHE A 248 -12.07 4.59 13.36
CA PHE A 248 -10.61 4.44 13.27
C PHE A 248 -10.10 3.35 14.22
N VAL A 249 -8.86 2.95 14.06
CA VAL A 249 -8.15 2.08 15.00
C VAL A 249 -7.59 2.92 16.16
N TRP A 250 -7.90 2.56 17.41
CA TRP A 250 -7.49 3.29 18.60
C TRP A 250 -5.95 3.34 18.74
N GLY A 251 -5.43 4.55 18.84
CA GLY A 251 -3.99 4.82 18.86
C GLY A 251 -3.37 5.00 17.46
N LEU A 252 -4.17 4.85 16.40
CA LEU A 252 -3.78 5.02 15.00
C LEU A 252 -4.81 5.87 14.24
N GLU A 253 -5.39 6.86 14.92
CA GLU A 253 -6.55 7.65 14.47
C GLU A 253 -6.27 8.47 13.19
N ASN A 254 -5.01 8.83 12.97
CA ASN A 254 -4.57 9.57 11.80
C ASN A 254 -3.06 9.35 11.57
N PRO A 255 -2.52 9.71 10.41
CA PRO A 255 -1.10 9.44 10.06
C PRO A 255 -0.09 10.02 11.05
N THR A 256 -0.38 11.16 11.67
CA THR A 256 0.52 11.80 12.65
C THR A 256 0.55 11.01 13.95
N GLU A 257 -0.61 10.71 14.53
CA GLU A 257 -0.71 9.94 15.77
C GLU A 257 -0.19 8.52 15.59
N ALA A 258 -0.53 7.87 14.47
CA ALA A 258 -0.06 6.54 14.13
C ALA A 258 1.48 6.47 14.14
N SER A 259 2.15 7.41 13.48
CA SER A 259 3.61 7.43 13.40
C SER A 259 4.25 7.51 14.80
N TRP A 260 3.75 8.39 15.67
CA TRP A 260 4.27 8.54 17.02
C TRP A 260 3.95 7.35 17.94
N ASN A 261 2.75 6.81 17.85
CA ASN A 261 2.32 5.72 18.70
C ASN A 261 2.99 4.39 18.33
N ILE A 262 3.22 4.13 17.04
CA ILE A 262 4.02 3.00 16.58
C ILE A 262 5.45 3.10 17.13
N ILE A 263 6.11 4.26 17.02
CA ILE A 263 7.46 4.45 17.55
C ILE A 263 7.48 4.22 19.07
N ARG A 264 6.53 4.79 19.82
CA ARG A 264 6.42 4.60 21.27
C ARG A 264 6.23 3.12 21.64
N TRP A 265 5.40 2.41 20.86
CA TRP A 265 5.19 0.98 21.06
C TRP A 265 6.48 0.19 20.86
N LEU A 266 7.20 0.43 19.78
CA LEU A 266 8.49 -0.21 19.48
C LEU A 266 9.53 0.05 20.59
N VAL A 267 9.67 1.30 21.03
CA VAL A 267 10.56 1.65 22.15
C VAL A 267 10.16 0.92 23.44
N LYS A 268 8.88 0.87 23.78
CA LYS A 268 8.35 0.15 24.95
C LYS A 268 8.65 -1.35 24.90
N HIS A 269 8.72 -1.92 23.70
CA HIS A 269 9.01 -3.34 23.48
C HIS A 269 10.49 -3.63 23.21
N ASN A 270 11.37 -2.68 23.54
CA ASN A 270 12.83 -2.80 23.48
C ASN A 270 13.40 -3.05 22.08
N TYR A 271 12.76 -2.55 21.03
CA TYR A 271 13.36 -2.51 19.71
C TYR A 271 14.56 -1.57 19.69
N SER A 272 15.63 -1.96 19.00
CA SER A 272 16.81 -1.10 18.84
C SER A 272 16.48 0.14 17.99
N GLU A 273 17.24 1.22 18.15
CA GLU A 273 17.10 2.41 17.30
C GLU A 273 17.29 2.05 15.81
N GLU A 274 18.20 1.13 15.50
CA GLU A 274 18.43 0.62 14.15
C GLU A 274 17.17 -0.06 13.59
N ASP A 275 16.56 -0.99 14.35
CA ASP A 275 15.36 -1.71 13.91
C ASP A 275 14.17 -0.77 13.76
N ILE A 276 14.01 0.18 14.69
CA ILE A 276 12.98 1.22 14.57
C ILE A 276 13.20 2.01 13.28
N GLY A 277 14.41 2.47 13.01
CA GLY A 277 14.76 3.19 11.79
C GLY A 277 14.45 2.41 10.52
N LYS A 278 14.66 1.08 10.51
CA LYS A 278 14.30 0.20 9.39
C LYS A 278 12.81 0.21 9.13
N VAL A 279 12.00 -0.08 10.14
CA VAL A 279 10.56 -0.31 9.96
C VAL A 279 9.74 0.95 9.74
N ILE A 280 10.18 2.11 10.27
CA ILE A 280 9.47 3.39 10.09
C ILE A 280 9.77 4.09 8.76
N GLY A 281 10.58 3.48 7.89
CA GLY A 281 10.85 4.04 6.55
C GLY A 281 12.14 3.54 5.90
N GLY A 282 13.14 3.10 6.65
CA GLY A 282 14.42 2.64 6.11
C GLY A 282 14.27 1.51 5.09
N ASN A 283 13.41 0.53 5.37
CA ASN A 283 13.13 -0.58 4.46
C ASN A 283 12.45 -0.12 3.16
N ALA A 284 11.49 0.81 3.25
CA ALA A 284 10.87 1.41 2.07
C ALA A 284 11.90 2.17 1.24
N ILE A 285 12.72 3.02 1.86
CA ILE A 285 13.79 3.76 1.18
C ILE A 285 14.77 2.82 0.46
N ARG A 286 15.12 1.67 1.06
CA ARG A 286 15.96 0.66 0.41
C ARG A 286 15.33 0.16 -0.88
N VAL A 287 14.05 -0.23 -0.84
CA VAL A 287 13.32 -0.70 -2.02
C VAL A 287 13.20 0.40 -3.09
N LEU A 288 12.88 1.63 -2.67
CA LEU A 288 12.80 2.78 -3.59
C LEU A 288 14.13 3.04 -4.31
N ARG A 289 15.28 2.95 -3.61
CA ARG A 289 16.61 3.10 -4.24
C ARG A 289 16.87 2.03 -5.28
N GLU A 290 16.44 0.80 -5.04
CA GLU A 290 16.65 -0.31 -5.96
C GLU A 290 15.72 -0.24 -7.19
N VAL A 291 14.51 0.28 -7.01
CA VAL A 291 13.50 0.33 -8.07
C VAL A 291 13.62 1.60 -8.92
N TRP A 292 13.78 2.77 -8.29
CA TRP A 292 13.79 4.07 -8.96
C TRP A 292 15.15 4.44 -9.59
N ALA A 293 16.14 3.55 -9.48
CA ALA A 293 17.48 3.76 -10.04
C ALA A 293 17.52 3.60 -11.57
#